data_6039e1f3e77f4d54cd25fad32964376e
#
_entry.id   6039e1f3e77f4d54cd25fad32964376e
#
_cell.length_a   1.000
_cell.length_b   1.000
_cell.length_c   1.000
_cell.angle_alpha   90.00
_cell.angle_beta   90.00
_cell.angle_gamma   90.00
#
_symmetry.space_group_name_H-M   'P 1'
#
loop_
_entity.id
_entity.type
_entity.pdbx_description
1 polymer ?
#
loop_
_entity_poly.entity_id
_entity_poly.type
_entity_poly.pdbx_seq_one_letter_code
_entity_poly.pdbx_strand_id
1 'polypeptide(L)'
;MSLKQDSHCCEMIDFHTHNFPDALAPRAVAVMVDKLKGCITPIGDGTLATQLADMEKAGVSKSVVCPIATKPTQYQVILDRAKAMRDGVFGEAAAERLVQLCSVHPKDPCFSAHLKEIADAGFKGIKIHPYYQGFALDDPQVVPFFRAVRDAGLFVISHCGLDLGFTESPMTCGPAQIASLLRAVSGLVFIAGHLGGCGGNPAHAVDELLEFPECYIDTAVISVCDEDLETQRVMAEWPAERIVFGTDYFWRDAAQLADWVKRFRNDPNDLAKIFCENAAKLLGLK
;
A
#
# COMPACT_ATOMS: atom_id res chain seq x y z
N MET A 1 16.70 36.69 -22.48
CA MET A 1 16.94 35.25 -22.35
C MET A 1 16.06 34.75 -21.24
N SER A 2 14.90 34.16 -21.60
CA SER A 2 13.95 33.62 -20.66
C SER A 2 14.44 32.24 -20.23
N LEU A 3 14.82 32.10 -18.96
CA LEU A 3 15.03 30.79 -18.32
C LEU A 3 13.66 30.12 -18.23
N LYS A 4 13.38 29.19 -19.12
CA LYS A 4 12.32 28.20 -18.91
C LYS A 4 12.74 27.40 -17.69
N GLN A 5 12.11 27.67 -16.57
CA GLN A 5 12.02 26.73 -15.46
C GLN A 5 11.22 25.53 -15.98
N ASP A 6 11.91 24.47 -16.35
CA ASP A 6 11.32 23.14 -16.45
C ASP A 6 11.02 22.67 -15.01
N SER A 7 9.93 23.17 -14.47
CA SER A 7 9.31 22.56 -13.30
C SER A 7 8.73 21.23 -13.80
N HIS A 8 9.47 20.15 -13.65
CA HIS A 8 8.88 18.82 -13.60
C HIS A 8 7.95 18.82 -12.39
N CYS A 9 6.70 19.20 -12.62
CA CYS A 9 5.65 19.04 -11.66
C CYS A 9 5.45 17.52 -11.54
N CYS A 10 6.11 16.92 -10.53
CA CYS A 10 5.96 15.49 -10.26
C CYS A 10 4.52 15.27 -9.81
N GLU A 11 3.76 14.59 -10.64
CA GLU A 11 2.34 14.31 -10.40
C GLU A 11 2.21 13.35 -9.22
N MET A 12 1.39 13.68 -8.24
CA MET A 12 1.23 12.89 -7.01
C MET A 12 0.64 11.51 -7.31
N ILE A 13 1.32 10.46 -6.84
CA ILE A 13 0.88 9.07 -6.93
C ILE A 13 0.52 8.57 -5.53
N ASP A 14 -0.74 8.19 -5.32
CA ASP A 14 -1.20 7.55 -4.09
C ASP A 14 -0.98 6.03 -4.18
N PHE A 15 -0.02 5.53 -3.43
CA PHE A 15 0.44 4.13 -3.54
C PHE A 15 -0.38 3.13 -2.71
N HIS A 16 -1.35 3.60 -1.91
CA HIS A 16 -2.15 2.74 -1.06
C HIS A 16 -3.60 3.19 -1.02
N THR A 17 -4.42 2.56 -1.83
CA THR A 17 -5.86 2.87 -1.90
C THR A 17 -6.70 1.62 -2.02
N HIS A 18 -8.00 1.76 -1.72
CA HIS A 18 -8.97 0.68 -1.82
C HIS A 18 -10.21 1.14 -2.58
N ASN A 19 -10.69 0.30 -3.48
CA ASN A 19 -12.04 0.38 -4.04
C ASN A 19 -12.61 -1.02 -4.25
N PHE A 20 -13.91 -1.10 -4.35
CA PHE A 20 -14.65 -2.34 -4.56
C PHE A 20 -15.50 -2.25 -5.84
N PRO A 21 -15.88 -3.39 -6.43
CA PRO A 21 -16.97 -3.39 -7.39
C PRO A 21 -18.22 -2.72 -6.81
N ASP A 22 -18.89 -1.85 -7.58
CA ASP A 22 -20.00 -1.01 -7.10
C ASP A 22 -21.09 -1.80 -6.37
N ALA A 23 -21.38 -3.02 -6.85
CA ALA A 23 -22.36 -3.90 -6.20
C ALA A 23 -21.89 -4.40 -4.80
N LEU A 24 -20.62 -4.37 -4.52
CA LEU A 24 -20.04 -4.84 -3.26
C LEU A 24 -19.65 -3.69 -2.31
N ALA A 25 -19.36 -2.51 -2.85
CA ALA A 25 -18.84 -1.36 -2.11
C ALA A 25 -19.67 -1.03 -0.86
N PRO A 26 -21.01 -0.86 -0.92
CA PRO A 26 -21.78 -0.52 0.27
C PRO A 26 -21.66 -1.53 1.40
N ARG A 27 -21.68 -2.83 1.05
CA ARG A 27 -21.56 -3.90 2.03
C ARG A 27 -20.14 -4.01 2.59
N ALA A 28 -19.13 -3.87 1.73
CA ALA A 28 -17.73 -3.97 2.14
C ALA A 28 -17.39 -2.84 3.10
N VAL A 29 -17.74 -1.61 2.78
CA VAL A 29 -17.53 -0.43 3.62
C VAL A 29 -18.27 -0.58 4.95
N ALA A 30 -19.54 -0.96 4.94
CA ALA A 30 -20.32 -1.13 6.16
C ALA A 30 -19.70 -2.17 7.11
N VAL A 31 -19.23 -3.31 6.60
CA VAL A 31 -18.56 -4.35 7.41
C VAL A 31 -17.26 -3.83 8.03
N MET A 32 -16.48 -3.02 7.31
CA MET A 32 -15.23 -2.46 7.84
C MET A 32 -15.51 -1.37 8.88
N VAL A 33 -16.47 -0.48 8.63
CA VAL A 33 -16.89 0.55 9.61
C VAL A 33 -17.39 -0.09 10.91
N ASP A 34 -18.19 -1.15 10.81
CA ASP A 34 -18.66 -1.89 11.99
C ASP A 34 -17.52 -2.49 12.81
N LYS A 35 -16.53 -3.09 12.15
CA LYS A 35 -15.32 -3.61 12.81
C LYS A 35 -14.51 -2.53 13.53
N LEU A 36 -14.42 -1.34 12.95
CA LEU A 36 -13.68 -0.22 13.51
C LEU A 36 -14.41 0.47 14.69
N LYS A 37 -15.65 0.06 14.99
CA LYS A 37 -16.44 0.55 16.14
C LYS A 37 -16.47 2.10 16.24
N GLY A 38 -16.47 2.79 15.10
CA GLY A 38 -16.52 4.26 15.04
C GLY A 38 -15.20 4.98 15.28
N CYS A 39 -14.07 4.27 15.38
CA CYS A 39 -12.75 4.90 15.54
C CYS A 39 -12.36 5.76 14.34
N ILE A 40 -12.81 5.40 13.14
CA ILE A 40 -12.54 6.12 11.88
C ILE A 40 -13.82 6.18 11.07
N THR A 41 -14.03 7.33 10.43
CA THR A 41 -15.13 7.53 9.46
C THR A 41 -14.55 7.55 8.05
N PRO A 42 -15.09 6.75 7.10
CA PRO A 42 -14.65 6.81 5.71
C PRO A 42 -15.03 8.15 5.07
N ILE A 43 -14.17 8.67 4.21
CA ILE A 43 -14.41 9.89 3.43
C ILE A 43 -15.08 9.58 2.09
N GLY A 44 -14.99 8.34 1.62
CA GLY A 44 -15.56 7.83 0.38
C GLY A 44 -16.45 6.61 0.60
N ASP A 45 -17.25 6.27 -0.39
CA ASP A 45 -18.18 5.13 -0.36
C ASP A 45 -17.55 3.81 -0.86
N GLY A 46 -16.26 3.83 -1.19
CA GLY A 46 -15.50 2.69 -1.69
C GLY A 46 -15.77 2.35 -3.17
N THR A 47 -16.51 3.19 -3.90
CA THR A 47 -16.71 3.01 -5.35
C THR A 47 -15.57 3.60 -6.17
N LEU A 48 -15.41 3.10 -7.38
CA LEU A 48 -14.45 3.63 -8.35
C LEU A 48 -14.76 5.09 -8.74
N ALA A 49 -16.02 5.42 -8.90
CA ALA A 49 -16.44 6.76 -9.30
C ALA A 49 -16.09 7.80 -8.24
N THR A 50 -16.35 7.50 -6.97
CA THR A 50 -16.01 8.40 -5.86
C THR A 50 -14.49 8.54 -5.71
N GLN A 51 -13.73 7.45 -5.85
CA GLN A 51 -12.28 7.52 -5.83
C GLN A 51 -11.72 8.45 -6.90
N LEU A 52 -12.15 8.32 -8.15
CA LEU A 52 -11.68 9.19 -9.24
C LEU A 52 -12.03 10.67 -8.99
N ALA A 53 -13.22 10.95 -8.44
CA ALA A 53 -13.62 12.31 -8.10
C ALA A 53 -12.78 12.91 -6.96
N ASP A 54 -12.44 12.12 -5.95
CA ASP A 54 -11.62 12.57 -4.83
C ASP A 54 -10.14 12.73 -5.22
N MET A 55 -9.62 11.87 -6.10
CA MET A 55 -8.30 12.06 -6.73
C MET A 55 -8.21 13.39 -7.46
N GLU A 56 -9.26 13.75 -8.23
CA GLU A 56 -9.30 15.03 -8.97
C GLU A 56 -9.25 16.23 -8.01
N LYS A 57 -10.05 16.21 -6.95
CA LYS A 57 -10.06 17.27 -5.93
C LYS A 57 -8.72 17.43 -5.22
N ALA A 58 -8.03 16.32 -4.95
CA ALA A 58 -6.77 16.31 -4.19
C ALA A 58 -5.53 16.50 -5.09
N GLY A 59 -5.67 16.55 -6.41
CA GLY A 59 -4.55 16.63 -7.35
C GLY A 59 -3.72 15.33 -7.42
N VAL A 60 -4.32 14.18 -7.12
CA VAL A 60 -3.71 12.86 -7.28
C VAL A 60 -3.82 12.42 -8.73
N SER A 61 -2.71 12.22 -9.40
CA SER A 61 -2.69 11.80 -10.82
C SER A 61 -2.96 10.31 -10.99
N LYS A 62 -2.36 9.49 -10.14
CA LYS A 62 -2.53 8.03 -10.16
C LYS A 62 -2.74 7.49 -8.76
N SER A 63 -3.52 6.41 -8.66
CA SER A 63 -3.70 5.65 -7.42
C SER A 63 -3.46 4.17 -7.63
N VAL A 64 -2.77 3.56 -6.68
CA VAL A 64 -2.53 2.12 -6.63
C VAL A 64 -3.63 1.47 -5.79
N VAL A 65 -4.47 0.68 -6.45
CA VAL A 65 -5.56 -0.04 -5.80
C VAL A 65 -5.04 -1.36 -5.24
N CYS A 66 -5.25 -1.58 -3.95
CA CYS A 66 -4.70 -2.67 -3.14
C CYS A 66 -5.77 -3.71 -2.75
N PRO A 67 -6.14 -4.66 -3.62
CA PRO A 67 -7.10 -5.71 -3.29
C PRO A 67 -6.48 -6.75 -2.35
N ILE A 68 -7.33 -7.44 -1.58
CA ILE A 68 -6.90 -8.48 -0.65
C ILE A 68 -7.63 -9.79 -0.97
N ALA A 69 -6.87 -10.84 -1.27
CA ALA A 69 -7.39 -12.20 -1.36
C ALA A 69 -7.56 -12.80 0.04
N THR A 70 -8.71 -12.59 0.66
CA THR A 70 -9.01 -13.12 2.01
C THR A 70 -9.23 -14.63 2.04
N LYS A 71 -9.31 -15.26 0.86
CA LYS A 71 -9.44 -16.72 0.67
C LYS A 71 -8.53 -17.17 -0.47
N PRO A 72 -7.97 -18.40 -0.41
CA PRO A 72 -7.12 -18.94 -1.47
C PRO A 72 -7.77 -18.95 -2.86
N THR A 73 -9.10 -19.03 -2.94
CA THR A 73 -9.85 -19.12 -4.19
C THR A 73 -10.13 -17.77 -4.87
N GLN A 74 -9.69 -16.64 -4.31
CA GLN A 74 -10.01 -15.31 -4.85
C GLN A 74 -8.99 -14.78 -5.87
N TYR A 75 -7.88 -15.47 -6.06
CA TYR A 75 -6.84 -15.05 -6.98
C TYR A 75 -7.37 -14.69 -8.37
N GLN A 76 -8.12 -15.58 -9.02
CA GLN A 76 -8.57 -15.41 -10.40
C GLN A 76 -9.44 -14.15 -10.59
N VAL A 77 -10.41 -13.95 -9.71
CA VAL A 77 -11.31 -12.78 -9.82
C VAL A 77 -10.56 -11.46 -9.61
N ILE A 78 -9.52 -11.45 -8.78
CA ILE A 78 -8.68 -10.27 -8.55
C ILE A 78 -7.82 -9.99 -9.79
N LEU A 79 -7.20 -11.02 -10.38
CA LEU A 79 -6.40 -10.87 -11.60
C LEU A 79 -7.26 -10.41 -12.79
N ASP A 80 -8.46 -10.99 -12.96
CA ASP A 80 -9.37 -10.62 -14.03
C ASP A 80 -9.81 -9.16 -13.90
N ARG A 81 -10.10 -8.69 -12.67
CA ARG A 81 -10.42 -7.29 -12.43
C ARG A 81 -9.22 -6.38 -12.72
N ALA A 82 -8.01 -6.78 -12.35
CA ALA A 82 -6.80 -6.01 -12.62
C ALA A 82 -6.55 -5.87 -14.14
N LYS A 83 -6.72 -6.95 -14.90
CA LYS A 83 -6.67 -6.93 -16.37
C LYS A 83 -7.77 -6.01 -16.93
N ALA A 84 -9.01 -6.16 -16.48
CA ALA A 84 -10.14 -5.35 -16.93
C ALA A 84 -9.94 -3.85 -16.63
N MET A 85 -9.35 -3.49 -15.49
CA MET A 85 -9.00 -2.11 -15.16
C MET A 85 -8.00 -1.54 -16.16
N ARG A 86 -6.89 -2.23 -16.37
CA ARG A 86 -5.84 -1.84 -17.31
C ARG A 86 -6.37 -1.74 -18.75
N ASP A 87 -7.23 -2.66 -19.15
CA ASP A 87 -7.73 -2.76 -20.53
C ASP A 87 -8.94 -1.81 -20.79
N GLY A 88 -9.25 -0.90 -19.86
CA GLY A 88 -10.24 0.16 -20.02
C GLY A 88 -11.71 -0.28 -19.92
N VAL A 89 -11.99 -1.49 -19.40
CA VAL A 89 -13.38 -1.99 -19.23
C VAL A 89 -14.18 -1.09 -18.27
N PHE A 90 -13.52 -0.42 -17.33
CA PHE A 90 -14.13 0.50 -16.37
C PHE A 90 -14.05 1.98 -16.80
N GLY A 91 -13.71 2.24 -18.07
CA GLY A 91 -13.57 3.57 -18.65
C GLY A 91 -12.10 4.03 -18.74
N GLU A 92 -11.86 4.98 -19.67
CA GLU A 92 -10.52 5.49 -19.99
C GLU A 92 -9.85 6.13 -18.76
N ALA A 93 -10.59 6.99 -18.03
CA ALA A 93 -10.06 7.64 -16.82
C ALA A 93 -9.60 6.62 -15.77
N ALA A 94 -10.29 5.49 -15.60
CA ALA A 94 -9.89 4.42 -14.70
C ALA A 94 -8.61 3.72 -15.20
N ALA A 95 -8.52 3.41 -16.49
CA ALA A 95 -7.37 2.75 -17.09
C ALA A 95 -6.09 3.62 -17.02
N GLU A 96 -6.23 4.93 -17.17
CA GLU A 96 -5.11 5.87 -17.13
C GLU A 96 -4.64 6.18 -15.71
N ARG A 97 -5.57 6.27 -14.75
CA ARG A 97 -5.30 6.81 -13.42
C ARG A 97 -5.20 5.75 -12.33
N LEU A 98 -5.72 4.54 -12.54
CA LEU A 98 -5.69 3.48 -11.53
C LEU A 98 -4.77 2.33 -11.93
N VAL A 99 -3.85 1.99 -11.04
CA VAL A 99 -2.97 0.82 -11.15
C VAL A 99 -3.47 -0.21 -10.14
N GLN A 100 -4.25 -1.18 -10.59
CA GLN A 100 -4.70 -2.22 -9.68
C GLN A 100 -3.62 -3.27 -9.49
N LEU A 101 -3.22 -3.53 -8.25
CA LEU A 101 -2.38 -4.66 -7.88
C LEU A 101 -3.17 -5.98 -7.92
N CYS A 102 -2.46 -7.07 -7.79
CA CYS A 102 -3.03 -8.38 -7.54
C CYS A 102 -2.91 -8.77 -6.07
N SER A 103 -3.48 -9.90 -5.70
CA SER A 103 -3.31 -10.51 -4.39
C SER A 103 -3.41 -12.03 -4.51
N VAL A 104 -2.52 -12.73 -3.83
CA VAL A 104 -2.53 -14.18 -3.71
C VAL A 104 -2.51 -14.52 -2.22
N HIS A 105 -3.31 -15.50 -1.83
CA HIS A 105 -3.32 -15.95 -0.44
C HIS A 105 -2.13 -16.89 -0.19
N PRO A 106 -1.34 -16.74 0.89
CA PRO A 106 -0.18 -17.61 1.15
C PRO A 106 -0.53 -19.10 1.29
N LYS A 107 -1.78 -19.43 1.64
CA LYS A 107 -2.30 -20.83 1.71
C LYS A 107 -2.90 -21.32 0.40
N ASP A 108 -2.77 -20.59 -0.70
CA ASP A 108 -3.15 -21.06 -2.02
C ASP A 108 -2.15 -22.15 -2.46
N PRO A 109 -2.59 -23.39 -2.74
CA PRO A 109 -1.67 -24.45 -3.12
C PRO A 109 -0.93 -24.22 -4.44
N CYS A 110 -1.44 -23.31 -5.28
CA CYS A 110 -0.88 -22.94 -6.57
C CYS A 110 -0.19 -21.56 -6.56
N PHE A 111 0.11 -20.99 -5.38
CA PHE A 111 0.62 -19.62 -5.28
C PHE A 111 1.79 -19.33 -6.22
N SER A 112 2.74 -20.27 -6.38
CA SER A 112 3.91 -20.08 -7.25
C SER A 112 3.52 -19.87 -8.72
N ALA A 113 2.56 -20.65 -9.23
CA ALA A 113 2.06 -20.51 -10.59
C ALA A 113 1.29 -19.21 -10.77
N HIS A 114 0.45 -18.86 -9.79
CA HIS A 114 -0.34 -17.63 -9.82
C HIS A 114 0.53 -16.37 -9.73
N LEU A 115 1.57 -16.36 -8.90
CA LEU A 115 2.54 -15.25 -8.84
C LEU A 115 3.28 -15.09 -10.18
N LYS A 116 3.67 -16.19 -10.80
CA LYS A 116 4.27 -16.15 -12.12
C LYS A 116 3.29 -15.60 -13.17
N GLU A 117 2.03 -16.01 -13.16
CA GLU A 117 1.01 -15.50 -14.08
C GLU A 117 0.79 -13.99 -13.91
N ILE A 118 0.79 -13.48 -12.66
CA ILE A 118 0.72 -12.05 -12.36
C ILE A 118 1.90 -11.30 -13.01
N ALA A 119 3.12 -11.81 -12.83
CA ALA A 119 4.32 -11.21 -13.38
C ALA A 119 4.34 -11.26 -14.92
N ASP A 120 4.00 -12.40 -15.52
CA ASP A 120 3.90 -12.59 -16.97
C ASP A 120 2.83 -11.66 -17.59
N ALA A 121 1.75 -11.37 -16.85
CA ALA A 121 0.73 -10.40 -17.26
C ALA A 121 1.20 -8.93 -17.13
N GLY A 122 2.41 -8.68 -16.64
CA GLY A 122 3.04 -7.35 -16.56
C GLY A 122 2.74 -6.57 -15.28
N PHE A 123 2.03 -7.15 -14.30
CA PHE A 123 1.82 -6.53 -13.00
C PHE A 123 3.11 -6.53 -12.18
N LYS A 124 3.28 -5.52 -11.30
CA LYS A 124 4.55 -5.25 -10.62
C LYS A 124 4.56 -5.68 -9.16
N GLY A 125 3.40 -5.88 -8.56
CA GLY A 125 3.34 -6.22 -7.15
C GLY A 125 2.01 -6.80 -6.71
N ILE A 126 2.01 -7.26 -5.46
CA ILE A 126 0.84 -7.81 -4.79
C ILE A 126 0.58 -7.08 -3.46
N LYS A 127 -0.68 -7.02 -3.06
CA LYS A 127 -1.12 -6.62 -1.72
C LYS A 127 -1.38 -7.86 -0.88
N ILE A 128 -0.95 -7.80 0.38
CA ILE A 128 -1.29 -8.77 1.42
C ILE A 128 -1.79 -8.06 2.67
N HIS A 129 -2.51 -8.82 3.50
CA HIS A 129 -3.02 -8.34 4.79
C HIS A 129 -3.01 -9.48 5.80
N PRO A 130 -1.98 -9.60 6.64
CA PRO A 130 -1.78 -10.76 7.51
C PRO A 130 -2.99 -11.11 8.37
N TYR A 131 -3.67 -10.13 8.98
CA TYR A 131 -4.88 -10.38 9.77
C TYR A 131 -6.04 -10.97 8.96
N TYR A 132 -6.37 -10.37 7.81
CA TYR A 132 -7.46 -10.87 6.96
C TYR A 132 -7.14 -12.21 6.29
N GLN A 133 -5.86 -12.51 6.08
CA GLN A 133 -5.40 -13.74 5.45
C GLN A 133 -4.99 -14.83 6.48
N GLY A 134 -4.97 -14.51 7.77
CA GLY A 134 -4.76 -15.44 8.86
C GLY A 134 -3.36 -16.09 8.87
N PHE A 135 -2.30 -15.26 8.83
CA PHE A 135 -0.91 -15.68 9.01
C PHE A 135 -0.08 -14.58 9.69
N ALA A 136 1.09 -14.94 10.22
CA ALA A 136 2.07 -13.99 10.70
C ALA A 136 3.26 -13.92 9.72
N LEU A 137 3.90 -12.76 9.59
CA LEU A 137 5.03 -12.56 8.66
C LEU A 137 6.27 -13.36 9.08
N ASP A 138 6.43 -13.65 10.37
CA ASP A 138 7.52 -14.45 10.92
C ASP A 138 7.22 -15.97 10.98
N ASP A 139 6.07 -16.41 10.48
CA ASP A 139 5.76 -17.84 10.37
C ASP A 139 6.65 -18.50 9.29
N PRO A 140 7.51 -19.48 9.64
CA PRO A 140 8.33 -20.16 8.66
C PRO A 140 7.55 -20.79 7.50
N GLN A 141 6.27 -21.09 7.68
CA GLN A 141 5.42 -21.71 6.66
C GLN A 141 5.09 -20.75 5.49
N VAL A 142 5.17 -19.44 5.71
CA VAL A 142 4.93 -18.46 4.64
C VAL A 142 6.20 -18.06 3.88
N VAL A 143 7.38 -18.41 4.37
CA VAL A 143 8.66 -18.10 3.70
C VAL A 143 8.72 -18.59 2.24
N PRO A 144 8.25 -19.81 1.89
CA PRO A 144 8.22 -20.25 0.49
C PRO A 144 7.36 -19.36 -0.41
N PHE A 145 6.23 -18.84 0.09
CA PHE A 145 5.39 -17.88 -0.63
C PHE A 145 6.15 -16.59 -0.95
N PHE A 146 6.79 -15.98 0.03
CA PHE A 146 7.54 -14.74 -0.18
C PHE A 146 8.78 -14.92 -1.04
N ARG A 147 9.43 -16.07 -0.99
CA ARG A 147 10.49 -16.41 -1.95
C ARG A 147 9.96 -16.47 -3.38
N ALA A 148 8.80 -17.08 -3.59
CA ALA A 148 8.18 -17.12 -4.92
C ALA A 148 7.77 -15.71 -5.41
N VAL A 149 7.33 -14.82 -4.52
CA VAL A 149 7.05 -13.41 -4.86
C VAL A 149 8.33 -12.72 -5.35
N ARG A 150 9.43 -12.82 -4.58
CA ARG A 150 10.73 -12.27 -4.97
C ARG A 150 11.22 -12.85 -6.30
N ASP A 151 11.15 -14.16 -6.45
CA ASP A 151 11.67 -14.86 -7.64
C ASP A 151 10.85 -14.54 -8.90
N ALA A 152 9.57 -14.17 -8.73
CA ALA A 152 8.72 -13.62 -9.80
C ALA A 152 9.02 -12.13 -10.12
N GLY A 153 9.91 -11.48 -9.38
CA GLY A 153 10.23 -10.05 -9.55
C GLY A 153 9.10 -9.11 -9.12
N LEU A 154 8.22 -9.56 -8.24
CA LEU A 154 7.11 -8.76 -7.72
C LEU A 154 7.50 -8.11 -6.39
N PHE A 155 7.03 -6.87 -6.17
CA PHE A 155 7.05 -6.28 -4.84
C PHE A 155 5.84 -6.71 -4.01
N VAL A 156 5.96 -6.59 -2.69
CA VAL A 156 4.85 -6.76 -1.76
C VAL A 156 4.51 -5.42 -1.11
N ILE A 157 3.24 -5.04 -1.08
CA ILE A 157 2.73 -4.06 -0.12
C ILE A 157 1.89 -4.79 0.92
N SER A 158 2.26 -4.67 2.18
CA SER A 158 1.59 -5.32 3.32
C SER A 158 0.93 -4.31 4.23
N HIS A 159 -0.27 -4.66 4.74
CA HIS A 159 -0.70 -4.05 6.00
C HIS A 159 0.31 -4.38 7.09
N CYS A 160 0.72 -3.40 7.89
CA CYS A 160 1.68 -3.57 8.98
C CYS A 160 1.21 -2.85 10.23
N GLY A 161 1.62 -3.38 11.39
CA GLY A 161 1.19 -2.88 12.68
C GLY A 161 -0.11 -3.49 13.17
N LEU A 162 -0.74 -2.82 14.13
CA LEU A 162 -2.03 -3.23 14.68
C LEU A 162 -3.16 -2.80 13.72
N ASP A 163 -4.03 -3.73 13.39
CA ASP A 163 -5.28 -3.42 12.70
C ASP A 163 -6.37 -3.16 13.75
N LEU A 164 -7.00 -1.99 13.69
CA LEU A 164 -8.06 -1.59 14.63
C LEU A 164 -9.29 -2.48 14.59
N GLY A 165 -9.51 -3.22 13.50
CA GLY A 165 -10.55 -4.23 13.39
C GLY A 165 -10.17 -5.59 14.02
N PHE A 166 -8.94 -5.72 14.58
CA PHE A 166 -8.39 -6.96 15.14
C PHE A 166 -7.63 -6.73 16.45
N THR A 167 -8.07 -5.78 17.27
CA THR A 167 -7.39 -5.36 18.51
C THR A 167 -7.18 -6.49 19.54
N GLU A 168 -8.00 -7.54 19.48
CA GLU A 168 -7.88 -8.74 20.34
C GLU A 168 -6.89 -9.78 19.78
N SER A 169 -6.37 -9.58 18.56
CA SER A 169 -5.45 -10.51 17.92
C SER A 169 -4.00 -10.20 18.29
N PRO A 170 -3.11 -11.21 18.35
CA PRO A 170 -1.68 -10.95 18.52
C PRO A 170 -1.12 -10.19 17.31
N MET A 171 -0.01 -9.47 17.54
CA MET A 171 0.72 -8.81 16.47
C MET A 171 1.25 -9.84 15.46
N THR A 172 0.87 -9.69 14.19
CA THR A 172 1.24 -10.62 13.11
C THR A 172 2.16 -10.00 12.06
N CYS A 173 2.27 -8.68 12.05
CA CYS A 173 2.97 -7.92 11.01
C CYS A 173 3.57 -6.61 11.52
N GLY A 174 4.10 -6.62 12.73
CA GLY A 174 4.88 -5.51 13.29
C GLY A 174 6.33 -5.50 12.77
N PRO A 175 7.14 -4.50 13.15
CA PRO A 175 8.52 -4.36 12.69
C PRO A 175 9.37 -5.62 12.90
N ALA A 176 9.28 -6.26 14.07
CA ALA A 176 10.04 -7.49 14.37
C ALA A 176 9.68 -8.65 13.43
N GLN A 177 8.38 -8.85 13.12
CA GLN A 177 7.93 -9.87 12.19
C GLN A 177 8.39 -9.57 10.76
N ILE A 178 8.36 -8.29 10.35
CA ILE A 178 8.87 -7.85 9.05
C ILE A 178 10.37 -8.11 8.96
N ALA A 179 11.15 -7.73 9.96
CA ALA A 179 12.60 -7.96 10.00
C ALA A 179 12.94 -9.46 9.91
N SER A 180 12.19 -10.30 10.64
CA SER A 180 12.33 -11.77 10.56
C SER A 180 12.11 -12.29 9.13
N LEU A 181 11.03 -11.84 8.47
CA LEU A 181 10.74 -12.19 7.08
C LEU A 181 11.87 -11.75 6.14
N LEU A 182 12.31 -10.49 6.23
CA LEU A 182 13.31 -9.93 5.31
C LEU A 182 14.69 -10.59 5.48
N ARG A 183 15.06 -11.02 6.71
CA ARG A 183 16.24 -11.87 6.92
C ARG A 183 16.11 -13.24 6.25
N ALA A 184 14.91 -13.83 6.28
CA ALA A 184 14.64 -15.15 5.66
C ALA A 184 14.52 -15.08 4.14
N VAL A 185 14.16 -13.90 3.58
CA VAL A 185 13.91 -13.68 2.14
C VAL A 185 14.64 -12.42 1.68
N SER A 186 15.97 -12.45 1.72
CA SER A 186 16.80 -11.35 1.23
C SER A 186 16.49 -10.99 -0.23
N GLY A 187 16.48 -9.69 -0.54
CA GLY A 187 16.17 -9.16 -1.89
C GLY A 187 14.67 -9.04 -2.20
N LEU A 188 13.78 -9.33 -1.24
CA LEU A 188 12.36 -9.07 -1.40
C LEU A 188 12.08 -7.56 -1.28
N VAL A 189 11.58 -6.94 -2.33
CA VAL A 189 11.10 -5.56 -2.26
C VAL A 189 9.78 -5.54 -1.48
N PHE A 190 9.81 -4.92 -0.29
CA PHE A 190 8.71 -4.94 0.66
C PHE A 190 8.30 -3.52 1.06
N ILE A 191 7.04 -3.17 0.84
CA ILE A 191 6.47 -1.91 1.30
C ILE A 191 5.67 -2.19 2.57
N ALA A 192 6.23 -1.76 3.70
CA ALA A 192 5.61 -1.90 5.00
C ALA A 192 4.59 -0.76 5.19
N GLY A 193 3.33 -1.08 5.01
CA GLY A 193 2.24 -0.12 5.14
C GLY A 193 2.16 0.50 6.53
N HIS A 194 1.48 1.65 6.59
CA HIS A 194 1.21 2.37 7.83
C HIS A 194 2.50 2.74 8.60
N LEU A 195 3.47 3.35 7.88
CA LEU A 195 4.80 3.70 8.41
C LEU A 195 5.56 2.51 9.01
N GLY A 196 5.33 1.30 8.47
CA GLY A 196 6.01 0.09 8.93
C GLY A 196 5.49 -0.47 10.24
N GLY A 197 4.33 0.00 10.74
CA GLY A 197 3.75 -0.59 11.95
C GLY A 197 2.94 0.36 12.83
N CYS A 198 2.29 1.36 12.27
CA CYS A 198 1.42 2.27 12.99
C CYS A 198 0.36 1.53 13.82
N GLY A 199 0.05 2.05 15.01
CA GLY A 199 -0.90 1.43 15.95
C GLY A 199 -0.27 0.39 16.91
N GLY A 200 0.98 -0.01 16.65
CA GLY A 200 1.75 -0.87 17.54
C GLY A 200 2.82 -0.09 18.30
N ASN A 201 3.96 0.08 17.70
CA ASN A 201 5.04 1.00 18.09
C ASN A 201 5.82 1.33 16.80
N PRO A 202 5.42 2.36 16.04
CA PRO A 202 6.02 2.66 14.74
C PRO A 202 7.50 3.06 14.85
N ALA A 203 7.97 3.58 15.99
CA ALA A 203 9.38 3.89 16.18
C ALA A 203 10.28 2.68 16.03
N HIS A 204 9.81 1.49 16.38
CA HIS A 204 10.56 0.25 16.15
C HIS A 204 10.79 -0.02 14.65
N ALA A 205 9.99 0.55 13.74
CA ALA A 205 10.26 0.44 12.31
C ALA A 205 11.62 1.05 11.96
N VAL A 206 11.97 2.21 12.53
CA VAL A 206 13.29 2.83 12.35
C VAL A 206 14.39 1.92 12.88
N ASP A 207 14.23 1.40 14.09
CA ASP A 207 15.27 0.62 14.76
C ASP A 207 15.51 -0.75 14.12
N GLU A 208 14.46 -1.38 13.57
CA GLU A 208 14.53 -2.77 13.09
C GLU A 208 14.56 -2.91 11.55
N LEU A 209 14.06 -1.93 10.81
CA LEU A 209 13.87 -2.09 9.37
C LEU A 209 14.81 -1.24 8.50
N LEU A 210 15.49 -0.24 9.05
CA LEU A 210 16.41 0.60 8.27
C LEU A 210 17.59 -0.18 7.67
N GLU A 211 18.00 -1.29 8.29
CA GLU A 211 19.07 -2.15 7.80
C GLU A 211 18.74 -2.85 6.47
N PHE A 212 17.44 -2.95 6.09
CA PHE A 212 17.00 -3.61 4.85
C PHE A 212 16.81 -2.58 3.73
N PRO A 213 17.70 -2.51 2.74
CA PRO A 213 17.62 -1.50 1.67
C PRO A 213 16.41 -1.67 0.76
N GLU A 214 15.84 -2.86 0.67
CA GLU A 214 14.63 -3.17 -0.11
C GLU A 214 13.33 -2.92 0.67
N CYS A 215 13.41 -2.48 1.94
CA CYS A 215 12.26 -2.15 2.75
C CYS A 215 11.87 -0.68 2.54
N TYR A 216 10.69 -0.47 1.99
CA TYR A 216 10.01 0.81 1.86
C TYR A 216 8.92 0.93 2.93
N ILE A 217 8.47 2.15 3.21
CA ILE A 217 7.25 2.41 3.98
C ILE A 217 6.29 3.26 3.15
N ASP A 218 5.00 3.20 3.47
CA ASP A 218 4.03 4.19 2.98
C ASP A 218 3.59 5.15 4.09
N THR A 219 2.93 6.23 3.71
CA THR A 219 2.43 7.26 4.63
C THR A 219 0.98 7.02 5.07
N ALA A 220 0.43 5.85 4.82
CA ALA A 220 -0.98 5.51 5.03
C ALA A 220 -1.35 5.41 6.52
N VAL A 221 -1.23 6.52 7.25
CA VAL A 221 -1.60 6.60 8.66
C VAL A 221 -2.96 7.27 8.84
N ILE A 222 -3.70 6.81 9.82
CA ILE A 222 -4.95 7.45 10.22
C ILE A 222 -4.68 8.75 10.98
N SER A 223 -5.58 9.72 10.85
CA SER A 223 -5.39 11.06 11.42
C SER A 223 -5.18 11.10 12.93
N VAL A 224 -5.68 10.12 13.67
CA VAL A 224 -5.47 10.02 15.13
C VAL A 224 -4.00 9.78 15.51
N CYS A 225 -3.15 9.33 14.57
CA CYS A 225 -1.72 9.13 14.79
C CYS A 225 -0.86 10.35 14.40
N ASP A 226 -1.45 11.43 13.89
CA ASP A 226 -0.71 12.59 13.36
C ASP A 226 0.19 13.26 14.40
N GLU A 227 -0.23 13.28 15.65
CA GLU A 227 0.51 13.90 16.76
C GLU A 227 1.29 12.88 17.60
N ASP A 228 1.32 11.62 17.20
CA ASP A 228 2.12 10.59 17.84
C ASP A 228 3.61 10.83 17.56
N LEU A 229 4.41 10.98 18.62
CA LEU A 229 5.85 11.25 18.51
C LEU A 229 6.61 10.14 17.77
N GLU A 230 6.18 8.90 17.87
CA GLU A 230 6.83 7.79 17.16
C GLU A 230 6.51 7.82 15.67
N THR A 231 5.29 8.16 15.29
CA THR A 231 4.91 8.43 13.90
C THR A 231 5.72 9.57 13.31
N GLN A 232 5.90 10.65 14.06
CA GLN A 232 6.74 11.79 13.65
C GLN A 232 8.22 11.41 13.52
N ARG A 233 8.75 10.56 14.42
CA ARG A 233 10.12 10.05 14.35
C ARG A 233 10.35 9.26 13.07
N VAL A 234 9.45 8.36 12.70
CA VAL A 234 9.57 7.59 11.45
C VAL A 234 9.61 8.53 10.25
N MET A 235 8.71 9.52 10.20
CA MET A 235 8.70 10.50 9.11
C MET A 235 9.97 11.36 9.07
N ALA A 236 10.60 11.64 10.19
CA ALA A 236 11.83 12.43 10.26
C ALA A 236 13.09 11.62 9.87
N GLU A 237 13.19 10.37 10.31
CA GLU A 237 14.41 9.58 10.22
C GLU A 237 14.46 8.62 9.02
N TRP A 238 13.28 8.19 8.47
CA TRP A 238 13.27 7.27 7.33
C TRP A 238 13.81 7.93 6.06
N PRO A 239 14.67 7.26 5.26
CA PRO A 239 15.20 7.83 4.01
C PRO A 239 14.08 8.15 3.01
N ALA A 240 14.06 9.37 2.48
CA ALA A 240 13.03 9.80 1.53
C ALA A 240 12.95 8.91 0.28
N GLU A 241 14.06 8.30 -0.13
CA GLU A 241 14.17 7.34 -1.25
C GLU A 241 13.39 6.05 -1.04
N ARG A 242 12.90 5.81 0.17
CA ARG A 242 12.19 4.58 0.56
C ARG A 242 10.83 4.88 1.22
N ILE A 243 10.29 6.07 1.01
CA ILE A 243 8.93 6.44 1.40
C ILE A 243 8.09 6.57 0.14
N VAL A 244 6.92 5.94 0.11
CA VAL A 244 5.89 6.18 -0.91
C VAL A 244 4.69 6.87 -0.26
N PHE A 245 4.12 7.85 -0.95
CA PHE A 245 2.88 8.48 -0.50
C PHE A 245 1.72 7.48 -0.67
N GLY A 246 0.95 7.28 0.38
CA GLY A 246 -0.21 6.41 0.39
C GLY A 246 -1.20 6.90 1.44
N THR A 247 -2.50 6.88 1.14
CA THR A 247 -3.55 7.44 1.99
C THR A 247 -4.34 6.41 2.76
N ASP A 248 -4.30 5.16 2.34
CA ASP A 248 -5.30 4.16 2.73
C ASP A 248 -6.73 4.61 2.36
N TYR A 249 -6.84 5.32 1.19
CA TYR A 249 -8.16 5.71 0.69
C TYR A 249 -9.07 4.48 0.70
N PHE A 250 -10.22 4.57 1.23
CA PHE A 250 -11.13 5.69 1.51
C PHE A 250 -11.16 6.15 2.99
N TRP A 251 -10.08 5.94 3.75
CA TRP A 251 -10.05 6.32 5.16
C TRP A 251 -9.48 7.71 5.40
N ARG A 252 -8.64 8.22 4.48
CA ARG A 252 -7.99 9.50 4.64
C ARG A 252 -7.97 10.32 3.35
N ASP A 253 -8.14 11.64 3.49
CA ASP A 253 -8.04 12.62 2.41
C ASP A 253 -6.58 12.84 2.02
N ALA A 254 -6.31 12.77 0.69
CA ALA A 254 -4.94 12.87 0.18
C ALA A 254 -4.34 14.28 0.33
N ALA A 255 -5.13 15.34 0.20
CA ALA A 255 -4.62 16.70 0.37
C ALA A 255 -4.24 16.95 1.83
N GLN A 256 -5.06 16.52 2.78
CA GLN A 256 -4.75 16.63 4.21
C GLN A 256 -3.51 15.84 4.59
N LEU A 257 -3.36 14.62 4.07
CA LEU A 257 -2.17 13.80 4.33
C LEU A 257 -0.93 14.39 3.68
N ALA A 258 -1.03 14.92 2.46
CA ALA A 258 0.08 15.60 1.81
C ALA A 258 0.57 16.81 2.61
N ASP A 259 -0.34 17.59 3.18
CA ASP A 259 0.02 18.71 4.04
C ASP A 259 0.65 18.24 5.38
N TRP A 260 0.21 17.10 5.91
CA TRP A 260 0.84 16.47 7.07
C TRP A 260 2.27 16.03 6.75
N VAL A 261 2.52 15.35 5.63
CA VAL A 261 3.87 14.94 5.19
C VAL A 261 4.80 16.14 5.06
N LYS A 262 4.33 17.25 4.48
CA LYS A 262 5.12 18.49 4.32
C LYS A 262 5.53 19.14 5.64
N ARG A 263 4.89 18.83 6.76
CA ARG A 263 5.34 19.31 8.09
C ARG A 263 6.68 18.71 8.51
N PHE A 264 7.01 17.50 8.03
CA PHE A 264 8.24 16.77 8.37
C PHE A 264 9.28 16.81 7.26
N ARG A 265 8.84 17.00 6.04
CA ARG A 265 9.66 16.98 4.82
C ARG A 265 9.39 18.25 4.01
N ASN A 266 10.36 19.15 3.98
CA ASN A 266 10.25 20.43 3.28
C ASN A 266 11.26 20.60 2.13
N ASP A 267 12.20 19.68 1.96
CA ASP A 267 13.08 19.66 0.80
C ASP A 267 12.30 19.24 -0.45
N PRO A 268 12.28 20.04 -1.52
CA PRO A 268 11.56 19.72 -2.75
C PRO A 268 11.97 18.37 -3.38
N ASN A 269 13.25 17.97 -3.25
CA ASN A 269 13.72 16.69 -3.79
C ASN A 269 13.17 15.52 -2.98
N ASP A 270 13.10 15.65 -1.65
CA ASP A 270 12.49 14.62 -0.80
C ASP A 270 11.00 14.49 -1.10
N LEU A 271 10.29 15.62 -1.25
CA LEU A 271 8.88 15.61 -1.62
C LEU A 271 8.63 14.99 -3.00
N ALA A 272 9.48 15.27 -3.99
CA ALA A 272 9.38 14.66 -5.32
C ALA A 272 9.52 13.13 -5.23
N LYS A 273 10.49 12.63 -4.44
CA LYS A 273 10.67 11.19 -4.20
C LYS A 273 9.43 10.58 -3.55
N ILE A 274 8.96 11.17 -2.44
CA ILE A 274 7.84 10.64 -1.65
C ILE A 274 6.54 10.64 -2.45
N PHE A 275 6.22 11.77 -3.10
CA PHE A 275 4.95 11.91 -3.80
C PHE A 275 4.89 11.24 -5.17
N CYS A 276 6.04 10.94 -5.80
CA CYS A 276 6.04 10.46 -7.17
C CYS A 276 7.15 9.46 -7.50
N GLU A 277 8.43 9.84 -7.38
CA GLU A 277 9.52 9.12 -8.04
C GLU A 277 9.67 7.68 -7.54
N ASN A 278 9.55 7.46 -6.22
CA ASN A 278 9.65 6.12 -5.64
C ASN A 278 8.50 5.22 -6.13
N ALA A 279 7.29 5.76 -6.16
CA ALA A 279 6.12 5.05 -6.67
C ALA A 279 6.27 4.74 -8.17
N ALA A 280 6.69 5.71 -8.97
CA ALA A 280 6.93 5.53 -10.39
C ALA A 280 8.01 4.45 -10.67
N LYS A 281 9.11 4.46 -9.90
CA LYS A 281 10.16 3.44 -9.96
C LYS A 281 9.63 2.04 -9.66
N LEU A 282 8.87 1.87 -8.58
CA LEU A 282 8.29 0.58 -8.18
C LEU A 282 7.30 0.05 -9.22
N LEU A 283 6.51 0.94 -9.83
CA LEU A 283 5.53 0.61 -10.86
C LEU A 283 6.13 0.46 -12.26
N GLY A 284 7.40 0.85 -12.46
CA GLY A 284 8.04 0.87 -13.78
C GLY A 284 7.43 1.90 -14.73
N LEU A 285 6.89 3.01 -14.19
CA LEU A 285 6.40 4.15 -14.96
C LEU A 285 7.59 4.99 -15.46
N LYS A 286 7.39 5.66 -16.61
CA LYS A 286 8.41 6.53 -17.22
C LYS A 286 8.14 7.98 -16.86
#